data_fffe8f5c4e4d9d6b62db0d5dac6daa00
#
_entry.id   fffe8f5c4e4d9d6b62db0d5dac6daa00
#
_cell.length_a   1.000
_cell.length_b   1.000
_cell.length_c   1.000
_cell.angle_alpha   90.00
_cell.angle_beta   90.00
_cell.angle_gamma   90.00
#
_symmetry.space_group_name_H-M   'P 1'
#
loop_
_entity.id
_entity.type
_entity.pdbx_description
1 polymer ?
#
loop_
_entity_poly.entity_id
_entity_poly.type
_entity_poly.pdbx_seq_one_letter_code
_entity_poly.pdbx_strand_id
1 'polypeptide(L)'
;MIASIVWDVDPILFKVGSWEVRWYGLMWGLGFILAYEIVSRLFKKEKYPEDWVDKLFVYCIVSTVIGARLGHCLFYEWDYYSAHPVEIFKIWKGGLASHGGVFAIILALMWYSKKVTRKSVWWLFDRMIPAVAIVCFCIRFGNLMNS
;
A
#
# COMPACT_ATOMS: atom_id res chain seq x y z
N MET A 1 -11.12 38.76 9.75
CA MET A 1 -10.20 37.91 10.53
C MET A 1 -10.43 36.46 10.17
N ILE A 2 -9.40 35.79 9.70
CA ILE A 2 -9.48 34.36 9.36
C ILE A 2 -9.15 33.58 10.63
N ALA A 3 -10.10 32.80 11.11
CA ALA A 3 -9.86 31.92 12.26
C ALA A 3 -8.94 30.78 11.81
N SER A 4 -7.79 30.67 12.44
CA SER A 4 -6.89 29.55 12.20
C SER A 4 -7.25 28.40 13.14
N ILE A 5 -7.36 27.21 12.58
CA ILE A 5 -7.55 26.00 13.36
C ILE A 5 -6.17 25.42 13.66
N VAL A 6 -5.84 25.33 14.94
CA VAL A 6 -4.60 24.70 15.36
C VAL A 6 -4.86 23.20 15.51
N TRP A 7 -4.17 22.41 14.70
CA TRP A 7 -4.26 20.97 14.76
C TRP A 7 -3.14 20.44 15.66
N ASP A 8 -3.51 20.00 16.85
CA ASP A 8 -2.56 19.59 17.88
C ASP A 8 -2.83 18.16 18.33
N VAL A 9 -2.90 17.24 17.36
CA VAL A 9 -3.09 15.82 17.65
C VAL A 9 -1.72 15.15 17.67
N ASP A 10 -1.48 14.36 18.73
CA ASP A 10 -0.26 13.58 18.82
C ASP A 10 -0.24 12.51 17.72
N PRO A 11 0.77 12.51 16.82
CA PRO A 11 0.87 11.50 15.77
C PRO A 11 1.12 10.10 16.32
N ILE A 12 1.53 9.96 17.57
CA ILE A 12 1.77 8.68 18.22
C ILE A 12 0.54 8.33 19.06
N LEU A 13 -0.11 7.21 18.73
CA LEU A 13 -1.28 6.75 19.46
C LEU A 13 -0.90 6.23 20.84
N PHE A 14 0.08 5.33 20.89
CA PHE A 14 0.62 4.80 22.15
C PHE A 14 2.00 4.20 21.91
N LYS A 15 2.72 3.96 23.01
CA LYS A 15 4.04 3.35 22.98
C LYS A 15 4.05 2.06 23.79
N VAL A 16 4.78 1.04 23.29
CA VAL A 16 5.03 -0.19 24.01
C VAL A 16 6.54 -0.41 24.00
N GLY A 17 7.20 -0.09 25.10
CA GLY A 17 8.65 -0.12 25.18
C GLY A 17 9.28 0.85 24.18
N SER A 18 10.11 0.33 23.26
CA SER A 18 10.71 1.13 22.19
C SER A 18 9.81 1.25 20.95
N TRP A 19 8.67 0.59 20.94
CA TRP A 19 7.73 0.59 19.81
C TRP A 19 6.72 1.71 19.93
N GLU A 20 6.55 2.45 18.86
CA GLU A 20 5.57 3.53 18.76
C GLU A 20 4.48 3.12 17.77
N VAL A 21 3.21 3.17 18.21
CA VAL A 21 2.07 2.96 17.31
C VAL A 21 1.56 4.33 16.91
N ARG A 22 1.71 4.64 15.63
CA ARG A 22 1.31 5.93 15.06
C ARG A 22 -0.03 5.81 14.37
N TRP A 23 -0.78 6.92 14.40
CA TRP A 23 -2.04 7.00 13.66
C TRP A 23 -1.86 6.67 12.18
N TYR A 24 -0.76 7.13 11.57
CA TYR A 24 -0.49 6.91 10.15
C TYR A 24 -0.40 5.41 9.82
N GLY A 25 0.37 4.67 10.58
CA GLY A 25 0.51 3.23 10.37
C GLY A 25 -0.78 2.48 10.65
N LEU A 26 -1.52 2.89 11.70
CA LEU A 26 -2.81 2.31 12.04
C LEU A 26 -3.83 2.52 10.91
N MET A 27 -3.87 3.73 10.32
CA MET A 27 -4.78 4.03 9.23
C MET A 27 -4.44 3.26 7.96
N TRP A 28 -3.15 3.02 7.68
CA TRP A 28 -2.74 2.14 6.59
C TRP A 28 -3.27 0.72 6.78
N GLY A 29 -3.08 0.15 8.00
CA GLY A 29 -3.56 -1.17 8.33
C GLY A 29 -5.08 -1.27 8.23
N LEU A 30 -5.80 -0.27 8.76
CA LEU A 30 -7.25 -0.22 8.67
C LEU A 30 -7.72 -0.14 7.21
N GLY A 31 -7.04 0.67 6.41
CA GLY A 31 -7.34 0.81 4.99
C GLY A 31 -7.22 -0.53 4.25
N PHE A 32 -6.15 -1.28 4.51
CA PHE A 32 -5.97 -2.59 3.90
C PHE A 32 -7.01 -3.60 4.35
N ILE A 33 -7.37 -3.60 5.65
CA ILE A 33 -8.42 -4.50 6.17
C ILE A 33 -9.75 -4.19 5.51
N LEU A 34 -10.13 -2.92 5.44
CA LEU A 34 -11.38 -2.50 4.81
C LEU A 34 -11.38 -2.82 3.31
N ALA A 35 -10.26 -2.60 2.63
CA ALA A 35 -10.13 -2.92 1.21
C ALA A 35 -10.29 -4.42 0.97
N TYR A 36 -9.68 -5.25 1.81
CA TYR A 36 -9.82 -6.70 1.73
C TYR A 36 -11.30 -7.11 1.88
N GLU A 37 -11.99 -6.55 2.87
CA GLU A 37 -13.40 -6.84 3.10
C GLU A 37 -14.26 -6.45 1.90
N ILE A 38 -14.05 -5.27 1.35
CA ILE A 38 -14.82 -4.78 0.21
C ILE A 38 -14.63 -5.67 -1.01
N VAL A 39 -13.38 -5.96 -1.37
CA VAL A 39 -13.08 -6.79 -2.54
C VAL A 39 -13.57 -8.22 -2.32
N SER A 40 -13.39 -8.75 -1.11
CA SER A 40 -13.84 -10.09 -0.75
C SER A 40 -15.36 -10.22 -0.90
N ARG A 41 -16.10 -9.22 -0.45
CA ARG A 41 -17.58 -9.22 -0.59
C ARG A 41 -18.01 -9.11 -2.04
N LEU A 42 -17.33 -8.30 -2.84
CA LEU A 42 -17.63 -8.18 -4.27
C LEU A 42 -17.40 -9.49 -5.00
N PHE A 43 -16.27 -10.15 -4.74
CA PHE A 43 -15.96 -11.42 -5.39
C PHE A 43 -16.91 -12.52 -4.94
N LYS A 44 -17.26 -12.55 -3.66
CA LYS A 44 -18.23 -13.50 -3.12
C LYS A 44 -19.62 -13.31 -3.74
N LYS A 45 -20.05 -12.06 -3.89
CA LYS A 45 -21.33 -11.73 -4.52
C LYS A 45 -21.37 -12.22 -5.96
N GLU A 46 -20.26 -12.12 -6.67
CA GLU A 46 -20.14 -12.57 -8.05
C GLU A 46 -19.76 -14.06 -8.17
N LYS A 47 -19.66 -14.77 -7.02
CA LYS A 47 -19.38 -16.21 -6.93
C LYS A 47 -17.99 -16.60 -7.45
N TYR A 48 -17.00 -15.74 -7.26
CA TYR A 48 -15.62 -16.07 -7.55
C TYR A 48 -14.93 -16.72 -6.35
N PRO A 49 -13.85 -17.50 -6.59
CA PRO A 49 -13.11 -18.15 -5.50
C PRO A 49 -12.52 -17.15 -4.50
N GLU A 50 -12.56 -17.49 -3.21
CA GLU A 50 -12.00 -16.64 -2.15
C GLU A 50 -10.49 -16.50 -2.24
N ASP A 51 -9.79 -17.54 -2.73
CA ASP A 51 -8.35 -17.50 -2.88
C ASP A 51 -7.89 -16.46 -3.90
N TRP A 52 -8.77 -16.03 -4.82
CA TRP A 52 -8.46 -14.94 -5.74
C TRP A 52 -8.20 -13.64 -5.01
N VAL A 53 -8.95 -13.36 -3.94
CA VAL A 53 -8.77 -12.14 -3.13
C VAL A 53 -7.46 -12.21 -2.37
N ASP A 54 -7.17 -13.34 -1.75
CA ASP A 54 -5.93 -13.54 -1.00
C ASP A 54 -4.71 -13.39 -1.91
N LYS A 55 -4.76 -13.99 -3.09
CA LYS A 55 -3.69 -13.85 -4.09
C LYS A 55 -3.55 -12.41 -4.56
N LEU A 56 -4.66 -11.72 -4.79
CA LEU A 56 -4.64 -10.32 -5.20
C LEU A 56 -3.87 -9.46 -4.19
N PHE A 57 -4.17 -9.62 -2.91
CA PHE A 57 -3.51 -8.83 -1.87
C PHE A 57 -2.04 -9.20 -1.71
N VAL A 58 -1.69 -10.47 -1.83
CA VAL A 58 -0.29 -10.89 -1.84
C VAL A 58 0.47 -10.26 -3.01
N TYR A 59 -0.10 -10.30 -4.21
CA TYR A 59 0.51 -9.64 -5.38
C TYR A 59 0.71 -8.14 -5.14
N CYS A 60 -0.29 -7.46 -4.59
CA CYS A 60 -0.21 -6.03 -4.32
C CYS A 60 0.85 -5.70 -3.27
N ILE A 61 0.86 -6.41 -2.15
CA ILE A 61 1.78 -6.13 -1.05
C ILE A 61 3.22 -6.40 -1.47
N VAL A 62 3.49 -7.57 -2.04
CA VAL A 62 4.84 -7.96 -2.45
C VAL A 62 5.37 -7.02 -3.53
N SER A 63 4.56 -6.73 -4.54
CA SER A 63 4.97 -5.85 -5.62
C SER A 63 5.21 -4.42 -5.14
N THR A 64 4.38 -3.92 -4.22
CA THR A 64 4.55 -2.59 -3.64
C THR A 64 5.88 -2.46 -2.92
N VAL A 65 6.20 -3.43 -2.06
CA VAL A 65 7.45 -3.42 -1.29
C VAL A 65 8.65 -3.51 -2.22
N ILE A 66 8.63 -4.45 -3.15
CA ILE A 66 9.74 -4.65 -4.10
C ILE A 66 9.91 -3.42 -4.98
N GLY A 67 8.83 -2.93 -5.57
CA GLY A 67 8.87 -1.79 -6.47
C GLY A 67 9.27 -0.50 -5.80
N ALA A 68 8.74 -0.25 -4.60
CA ALA A 68 9.09 0.96 -3.83
C ALA A 68 10.57 0.94 -3.44
N ARG A 69 11.08 -0.21 -3.02
CA ARG A 69 12.50 -0.34 -2.65
C ARG A 69 13.41 -0.19 -3.86
N LEU A 70 13.10 -0.88 -4.95
CA LEU A 70 13.89 -0.77 -6.19
C LEU A 70 13.83 0.66 -6.74
N GLY A 71 12.67 1.30 -6.70
CA GLY A 71 12.53 2.67 -7.14
C GLY A 71 13.44 3.62 -6.37
N HIS A 72 13.46 3.49 -5.04
CA HIS A 72 14.33 4.30 -4.21
C HIS A 72 15.81 4.03 -4.53
N CYS A 73 16.21 2.76 -4.60
CA CYS A 73 17.60 2.39 -4.83
C CYS A 73 18.10 2.81 -6.20
N LEU A 74 17.25 2.70 -7.24
CA LEU A 74 17.67 2.98 -8.61
C LEU A 74 17.64 4.47 -8.94
N PHE A 75 16.68 5.24 -8.38
CA PHE A 75 16.47 6.63 -8.78
C PHE A 75 17.05 7.65 -7.81
N TYR A 76 17.13 7.34 -6.52
CA TYR A 76 17.54 8.33 -5.53
C TYR A 76 18.95 8.13 -5.00
N GLU A 77 19.41 6.88 -4.83
CA GLU A 77 20.70 6.59 -4.20
C GLU A 77 21.47 5.50 -4.94
N TRP A 78 21.43 5.52 -6.27
CA TRP A 78 22.07 4.49 -7.07
C TRP A 78 23.56 4.39 -6.81
N ASP A 79 24.25 5.51 -6.61
CA ASP A 79 25.69 5.52 -6.35
C ASP A 79 26.04 4.69 -5.11
N TYR A 80 25.24 4.82 -4.04
CA TYR A 80 25.43 4.04 -2.83
C TYR A 80 25.09 2.57 -3.03
N TYR A 81 23.92 2.29 -3.62
CA TYR A 81 23.44 0.91 -3.74
C TYR A 81 24.17 0.12 -4.81
N SER A 82 24.74 0.76 -5.82
CA SER A 82 25.59 0.07 -6.80
C SER A 82 26.88 -0.43 -6.17
N ALA A 83 27.41 0.30 -5.18
CA ALA A 83 28.58 -0.10 -4.41
C ALA A 83 28.25 -1.08 -3.28
N HIS A 84 26.99 -1.10 -2.81
CA HIS A 84 26.53 -1.95 -1.71
C HIS A 84 25.25 -2.71 -2.08
N PRO A 85 25.32 -3.68 -3.02
CA PRO A 85 24.11 -4.33 -3.53
C PRO A 85 23.27 -5.06 -2.47
N VAL A 86 23.93 -5.57 -1.42
CA VAL A 86 23.26 -6.29 -0.34
C VAL A 86 22.29 -5.37 0.42
N GLU A 87 22.59 -4.08 0.49
CA GLU A 87 21.75 -3.11 1.17
C GLU A 87 20.38 -2.95 0.51
N ILE A 88 20.23 -3.29 -0.77
CA ILE A 88 18.95 -3.24 -1.48
C ILE A 88 17.91 -4.11 -0.80
N PHE A 89 18.31 -5.26 -0.26
CA PHE A 89 17.41 -6.21 0.39
C PHE A 89 17.00 -5.78 1.81
N LYS A 90 17.63 -4.77 2.38
CA LYS A 90 17.36 -4.31 3.74
C LYS A 90 16.24 -3.29 3.77
N ILE A 91 15.03 -3.76 3.49
CA ILE A 91 13.83 -2.90 3.40
C ILE A 91 13.45 -2.25 4.74
N TRP A 92 13.87 -2.85 5.85
CA TRP A 92 13.59 -2.33 7.20
C TRP A 92 14.36 -1.06 7.54
N LYS A 93 15.35 -0.70 6.75
CA LYS A 93 16.11 0.55 6.95
C LYS A 93 15.41 1.78 6.36
N GLY A 94 14.22 1.60 5.79
CA GLY A 94 13.51 2.68 5.11
C GLY A 94 13.99 2.87 3.68
N GLY A 95 13.67 4.01 3.09
CA GLY A 95 14.05 4.28 1.70
C GLY A 95 13.13 3.60 0.70
N LEU A 96 11.84 3.94 0.74
CA LEU A 96 10.83 3.44 -0.17
C LEU A 96 10.27 4.59 -1.00
N ALA A 97 10.23 4.43 -2.31
CA ALA A 97 9.70 5.43 -3.24
C ALA A 97 8.32 5.02 -3.74
N SER A 98 7.33 5.88 -3.51
CA SER A 98 5.94 5.57 -3.85
C SER A 98 5.71 5.36 -5.35
N HIS A 99 6.40 6.10 -6.21
CA HIS A 99 6.24 5.95 -7.65
C HIS A 99 6.68 4.57 -8.15
N GLY A 100 7.75 4.01 -7.56
CA GLY A 100 8.18 2.65 -7.89
C GLY A 100 7.15 1.61 -7.44
N GLY A 101 6.54 1.83 -6.26
CA GLY A 101 5.47 0.97 -5.76
C GLY A 101 4.25 0.98 -6.67
N VAL A 102 3.81 2.15 -7.10
CA VAL A 102 2.66 2.29 -8.01
C VAL A 102 2.92 1.58 -9.34
N PHE A 103 4.09 1.80 -9.92
CA PHE A 103 4.45 1.15 -11.18
C PHE A 103 4.45 -0.37 -11.05
N ALA A 104 5.04 -0.88 -9.96
CA ALA A 104 5.10 -2.31 -9.71
C ALA A 104 3.72 -2.93 -9.48
N ILE A 105 2.83 -2.21 -8.78
CA ILE A 105 1.44 -2.69 -8.58
C ILE A 105 0.74 -2.83 -9.91
N ILE A 106 0.87 -1.85 -10.80
CA ILE A 106 0.22 -1.92 -12.12
C ILE A 106 0.69 -3.16 -12.88
N LEU A 107 2.01 -3.40 -12.92
CA LEU A 107 2.55 -4.58 -13.57
C LEU A 107 2.07 -5.87 -12.91
N ALA A 108 2.02 -5.91 -11.58
CA ALA A 108 1.56 -7.07 -10.83
C ALA A 108 0.09 -7.37 -11.10
N LEU A 109 -0.75 -6.33 -11.19
CA LEU A 109 -2.17 -6.50 -11.48
C LEU A 109 -2.41 -7.01 -12.90
N MET A 110 -1.60 -6.57 -13.86
CA MET A 110 -1.64 -7.11 -15.22
C MET A 110 -1.27 -8.60 -15.23
N TRP A 111 -0.23 -8.97 -14.48
CA TRP A 111 0.19 -10.36 -14.34
C TRP A 111 -0.88 -11.20 -13.64
N TYR A 112 -1.44 -10.70 -12.54
CA TYR A 112 -2.51 -11.36 -11.81
C TYR A 112 -3.73 -11.60 -12.69
N SER A 113 -4.13 -10.62 -13.48
CA SER A 113 -5.28 -10.75 -14.37
C SER A 113 -5.08 -11.86 -15.41
N LYS A 114 -3.86 -12.03 -15.88
CA LYS A 114 -3.56 -13.08 -16.87
C LYS A 114 -3.43 -14.47 -16.25
N LYS A 115 -2.84 -14.56 -15.06
CA LYS A 115 -2.49 -15.85 -14.45
C LYS A 115 -3.55 -16.40 -13.52
N VAL A 116 -4.24 -15.55 -12.79
CA VAL A 116 -5.18 -15.98 -11.75
C VAL A 116 -6.61 -15.92 -12.25
N THR A 117 -7.09 -14.73 -12.62
CA THR A 117 -8.48 -14.55 -13.02
C THR A 117 -8.73 -14.84 -14.48
N ARG A 118 -7.71 -14.70 -15.33
CA ARG A 118 -7.82 -14.80 -16.79
C ARG A 118 -8.84 -13.84 -17.38
N LYS A 119 -9.10 -12.74 -16.65
CA LYS A 119 -10.00 -11.69 -17.09
C LYS A 119 -9.20 -10.44 -17.43
N SER A 120 -9.85 -9.48 -18.09
CA SER A 120 -9.23 -8.20 -18.43
C SER A 120 -8.77 -7.46 -17.17
N VAL A 121 -7.63 -6.76 -17.26
CA VAL A 121 -7.17 -5.90 -16.18
C VAL A 121 -8.19 -4.79 -15.87
N TRP A 122 -8.95 -4.35 -16.85
CA TRP A 122 -10.00 -3.34 -16.67
C TRP A 122 -11.15 -3.88 -15.80
N TRP A 123 -11.49 -5.16 -15.96
CA TRP A 123 -12.45 -5.82 -15.09
C TRP A 123 -11.99 -5.77 -13.64
N LEU A 124 -10.71 -6.03 -13.41
CA LEU A 124 -10.12 -6.00 -12.07
C LEU A 124 -10.13 -4.58 -11.49
N PHE A 125 -9.71 -3.60 -12.28
CA PHE A 125 -9.68 -2.20 -11.84
C PHE A 125 -11.05 -1.71 -11.41
N ASP A 126 -12.10 -2.05 -12.16
CA ASP A 126 -13.46 -1.66 -11.82
C ASP A 126 -13.88 -2.17 -10.44
N ARG A 127 -13.46 -3.37 -10.08
CA ARG A 127 -13.78 -3.95 -8.78
C ARG A 127 -12.90 -3.44 -7.66
N MET A 128 -11.75 -2.91 -7.98
CA MET A 128 -10.84 -2.35 -6.99
C MET A 128 -11.13 -0.88 -6.65
N ILE A 129 -11.89 -0.16 -7.48
CA ILE A 129 -12.16 1.26 -7.28
C ILE A 129 -12.71 1.58 -5.88
N PRO A 130 -13.74 0.89 -5.37
CA PRO A 130 -14.23 1.18 -4.00
C PRO A 130 -13.17 0.93 -2.94
N ALA A 131 -12.38 -0.13 -3.09
CA ALA A 131 -11.31 -0.46 -2.15
C ALA A 131 -10.22 0.61 -2.18
N VAL A 132 -9.82 1.05 -3.36
CA VAL A 132 -8.81 2.09 -3.53
C VAL A 132 -9.29 3.41 -2.90
N ALA A 133 -10.57 3.74 -3.09
CA ALA A 133 -11.15 4.95 -2.48
C ALA A 133 -11.05 4.93 -0.96
N ILE A 134 -11.36 3.79 -0.34
CA ILE A 134 -11.27 3.62 1.12
C ILE A 134 -9.82 3.72 1.60
N VAL A 135 -8.89 3.08 0.90
CA VAL A 135 -7.46 3.15 1.25
C VAL A 135 -6.97 4.59 1.15
N CYS A 136 -7.33 5.31 0.09
CA CYS A 136 -6.95 6.71 -0.08
C CYS A 136 -7.51 7.58 1.04
N PHE A 137 -8.76 7.37 1.45
CA PHE A 137 -9.35 8.09 2.58
C PHE A 137 -8.57 7.83 3.86
N CYS A 138 -8.26 6.57 4.16
CA CYS A 138 -7.53 6.21 5.38
C CYS A 138 -6.12 6.79 5.38
N ILE A 139 -5.44 6.78 4.25
CA ILE A 139 -4.10 7.36 4.14
C ILE A 139 -4.15 8.87 4.36
N ARG A 140 -5.12 9.56 3.77
CA ARG A 140 -5.29 11.00 3.95
C ARG A 140 -5.62 11.35 5.39
N PHE A 141 -6.48 10.56 6.02
CA PHE A 141 -6.77 10.74 7.45
C PHE A 141 -5.52 10.52 8.30
N GLY A 142 -4.73 9.49 7.99
CA GLY A 142 -3.46 9.24 8.66
C GLY A 142 -2.47 10.39 8.48
N ASN A 143 -2.41 10.98 7.28
CA ASN A 143 -1.57 12.15 7.04
C ASN A 143 -2.01 13.35 7.89
N LEU A 144 -3.32 13.55 8.04
CA LEU A 144 -3.86 14.61 8.89
C LEU A 144 -3.46 14.41 10.34
N MET A 145 -3.57 13.19 10.85
CA MET A 145 -3.19 12.86 12.22
C MET A 145 -1.69 12.96 12.46
N ASN A 146 -0.89 12.82 11.42
CA ASN A 146 0.56 12.84 11.51
C ASN A 146 1.17 14.24 11.27
N SER A 147 0.36 15.20 10.93
CA SER A 147 0.82 16.57 10.66
C SER A 147 1.00 17.42 11.92
#